data_f1b981f80c26a9ba71498b8964df32e1
#
_entry.id   f1b981f80c26a9ba71498b8964df32e1
#
_cell.length_a   1.000
_cell.length_b   1.000
_cell.length_c   1.000
_cell.angle_alpha   90.00
_cell.angle_beta   90.00
_cell.angle_gamma   90.00
#
_symmetry.space_group_name_H-M   'P 1'
#
loop_
_entity.id
_entity.type
_entity.pdbx_description
1 polymer ?
#
loop_
_entity_poly.entity_id
_entity_poly.type
_entity_poly.pdbx_seq_one_letter_code
_entity_poly.pdbx_strand_id
1 'polypeptide(L)'
;AFEEGGTVGDGKAGQADALFLLVLDTKTGKSRLIAISRDTMTDVNVYSDLGNFIGTEKLQLCLAYTYGDGKEKSCENTVRAVSRLFYGMPVAAYAALDLDAIAVLTDAVGGVEVTVTKDLTIQDPSLKEGERKVLTGEQAQWYVRSRLVEEKEATADANSDRIERQKQYLAAFGGKAAEQFRKNPLFLLTLYQKIKDFSVTNLSAAEVTYLGTLLFQGGFQDADILSIKGEASMGETYAEFHVDEQAMYEMVLEVFYRKAGKDHEK
;
A
#
# COMPACT_ATOMS: atom_id res chain seq x y z
N ALA A 1 -7.93 8.10 -6.58
CA ALA A 1 -8.30 9.49 -6.78
C ALA A 1 -9.39 9.85 -5.79
N PHE A 2 -9.15 10.83 -4.94
CA PHE A 2 -10.21 11.38 -4.10
C PHE A 2 -11.13 12.20 -5.01
N GLU A 3 -12.36 11.77 -5.22
CA GLU A 3 -13.39 12.66 -5.74
C GLU A 3 -13.88 13.54 -4.58
N GLU A 4 -13.75 14.86 -4.70
CA GLU A 4 -14.26 15.79 -3.71
C GLU A 4 -15.79 15.67 -3.60
N GLY A 5 -16.31 15.42 -2.41
CA GLY A 5 -17.70 15.63 -2.06
C GLY A 5 -18.60 14.40 -1.92
N GLY A 6 -18.05 13.18 -1.82
CA GLY A 6 -18.85 11.99 -1.47
C GLY A 6 -19.37 12.04 -0.04
N THR A 7 -20.63 11.68 0.17
CA THR A 7 -21.17 11.39 1.50
C THR A 7 -20.79 9.96 1.92
N VAL A 8 -20.71 9.70 3.22
CA VAL A 8 -20.39 8.35 3.74
C VAL A 8 -21.37 7.33 3.15
N GLY A 9 -20.84 6.30 2.48
CA GLY A 9 -21.62 5.17 1.96
C GLY A 9 -22.25 5.35 0.58
N ASP A 10 -22.09 6.50 -0.10
CA ASP A 10 -22.66 6.71 -1.44
C ASP A 10 -21.85 6.08 -2.59
N GLY A 11 -20.78 5.38 -2.26
CA GLY A 11 -19.89 4.73 -3.24
C GLY A 11 -18.96 5.68 -4.01
N LYS A 12 -18.98 6.98 -3.70
CA LYS A 12 -18.18 8.01 -4.39
C LYS A 12 -16.83 8.27 -3.76
N ALA A 13 -16.56 7.71 -2.59
CA ALA A 13 -15.30 7.89 -1.89
C ALA A 13 -14.07 7.28 -2.62
N GLY A 14 -14.30 6.62 -3.77
CA GLY A 14 -13.24 5.92 -4.50
C GLY A 14 -12.92 4.56 -3.87
N GLN A 15 -11.91 3.89 -4.40
CA GLN A 15 -11.43 2.59 -3.92
C GLN A 15 -9.93 2.67 -3.64
N ALA A 16 -9.46 1.86 -2.69
CA ALA A 16 -8.03 1.73 -2.44
C ALA A 16 -7.40 0.87 -3.56
N ASP A 17 -6.58 1.48 -4.41
CA ASP A 17 -5.95 0.80 -5.55
C ASP A 17 -4.68 0.02 -5.19
N ALA A 18 -4.01 0.39 -4.10
CA ALA A 18 -2.83 -0.27 -3.57
C ALA A 18 -2.90 -0.26 -2.04
N LEU A 19 -2.65 -1.40 -1.43
CA LEU A 19 -2.66 -1.55 0.02
C LEU A 19 -1.37 -2.21 0.49
N PHE A 20 -0.75 -1.59 1.47
CA PHE A 20 0.48 -2.08 2.09
C PHE A 20 0.36 -1.98 3.60
N LEU A 21 0.79 -3.02 4.31
CA LEU A 21 0.94 -3.00 5.76
C LEU A 21 2.43 -2.89 6.12
N LEU A 22 2.82 -1.76 6.69
CA LEU A 22 4.18 -1.58 7.21
C LEU A 22 4.25 -2.09 8.67
N VAL A 23 5.13 -3.03 8.90
CA VAL A 23 5.48 -3.54 10.23
C VAL A 23 6.88 -3.05 10.57
N LEU A 24 6.99 -2.27 11.64
CA LEU A 24 8.26 -1.67 12.08
C LEU A 24 8.54 -2.04 13.53
N ASP A 25 9.63 -2.75 13.76
CA ASP A 25 10.16 -2.96 15.13
C ASP A 25 10.88 -1.68 15.59
N THR A 26 10.21 -0.91 16.42
CA THR A 26 10.74 0.38 16.92
C THR A 26 11.97 0.27 17.81
N LYS A 27 12.34 -0.95 18.27
CA LYS A 27 13.55 -1.19 19.05
C LYS A 27 14.77 -1.43 18.16
N THR A 28 14.58 -2.08 17.02
CA THR A 28 15.68 -2.48 16.13
C THR A 28 15.72 -1.72 14.82
N GLY A 29 14.64 -1.01 14.45
CA GLY A 29 14.45 -0.38 13.14
C GLY A 29 14.17 -1.38 12.02
N LYS A 30 14.15 -2.69 12.29
CA LYS A 30 13.79 -3.69 11.28
C LYS A 30 12.36 -3.52 10.84
N SER A 31 12.13 -3.60 9.54
CA SER A 31 10.81 -3.42 8.94
C SER A 31 10.45 -4.55 7.98
N ARG A 32 9.16 -4.71 7.76
CA ARG A 32 8.57 -5.51 6.68
C ARG A 32 7.43 -4.70 6.09
N LEU A 33 7.33 -4.72 4.78
CA LEU A 33 6.22 -4.13 4.04
C LEU A 33 5.43 -5.27 3.39
N ILE A 34 4.17 -5.46 3.77
CA ILE A 34 3.32 -6.53 3.26
C ILE A 34 2.39 -5.94 2.22
N ALA A 35 2.57 -6.34 0.95
CA ALA A 35 1.66 -5.99 -0.13
C ALA A 35 0.39 -6.86 -0.03
N ILE A 36 -0.77 -6.21 -0.07
CA ILE A 36 -2.08 -6.85 0.04
C ILE A 36 -2.83 -6.60 -1.27
N SER A 37 -3.30 -7.66 -1.93
CA SER A 37 -4.14 -7.49 -3.10
C SER A 37 -5.40 -6.69 -2.74
N ARG A 38 -5.74 -5.69 -3.56
CA ARG A 38 -6.98 -4.93 -3.38
C ARG A 38 -8.23 -5.79 -3.45
N ASP A 39 -8.15 -6.90 -4.19
CA ASP A 39 -9.25 -7.84 -4.42
C ASP A 39 -9.33 -8.93 -3.33
N THR A 40 -8.49 -8.84 -2.27
CA THR A 40 -8.53 -9.78 -1.15
C THR A 40 -9.91 -9.80 -0.51
N MET A 41 -10.52 -10.98 -0.47
CA MET A 41 -11.83 -11.20 0.16
C MET A 41 -11.70 -11.23 1.67
N THR A 42 -12.29 -10.25 2.35
CA THR A 42 -12.22 -10.11 3.81
C THR A 42 -13.51 -9.52 4.38
N ASP A 43 -13.62 -9.50 5.70
CA ASP A 43 -14.77 -8.94 6.38
C ASP A 43 -14.68 -7.40 6.42
N VAL A 44 -15.58 -6.74 5.68
CA VAL A 44 -15.66 -5.30 5.51
C VAL A 44 -16.92 -4.77 6.19
N ASN A 45 -16.80 -3.70 6.98
CA ASN A 45 -17.98 -3.01 7.49
C ASN A 45 -18.66 -2.23 6.37
N VAL A 46 -19.96 -2.41 6.27
CA VAL A 46 -20.84 -1.73 5.30
C VAL A 46 -21.63 -0.65 6.03
N TYR A 47 -21.71 0.52 5.42
CA TYR A 47 -22.45 1.67 5.95
C TYR A 47 -23.46 2.16 4.92
N SER A 48 -24.60 2.70 5.38
CA SER A 48 -25.59 3.37 4.53
C SER A 48 -25.07 4.72 4.04
N ASP A 49 -25.76 5.31 3.07
CA ASP A 49 -25.51 6.67 2.56
C ASP A 49 -25.56 7.75 3.66
N LEU A 50 -26.27 7.46 4.76
CA LEU A 50 -26.33 8.32 5.93
C LEU A 50 -25.19 8.06 6.94
N GLY A 51 -24.28 7.14 6.62
CA GLY A 51 -23.17 6.77 7.50
C GLY A 51 -23.51 5.86 8.67
N ASN A 52 -24.71 5.25 8.66
CA ASN A 52 -25.10 4.28 9.69
C ASN A 52 -24.52 2.91 9.37
N PHE A 53 -23.93 2.26 10.36
CA PHE A 53 -23.46 0.88 10.23
C PHE A 53 -24.64 -0.07 9.93
N ILE A 54 -24.51 -0.84 8.82
CA ILE A 54 -25.51 -1.80 8.37
C ILE A 54 -25.12 -3.22 8.83
N GLY A 55 -23.85 -3.58 8.66
CA GLY A 55 -23.36 -4.92 8.93
C GLY A 55 -21.90 -5.10 8.52
N THR A 56 -21.46 -6.34 8.58
CA THR A 56 -20.14 -6.77 8.09
C THR A 56 -20.35 -7.83 7.03
N GLU A 57 -19.75 -7.63 5.87
CA GLU A 57 -19.90 -8.51 4.70
C GLU A 57 -18.55 -8.96 4.19
N LYS A 58 -18.49 -10.15 3.56
CA LYS A 58 -17.30 -10.66 2.87
C LYS A 58 -17.19 -9.98 1.51
N LEU A 59 -16.30 -9.01 1.39
CA LEU A 59 -16.11 -8.17 0.21
C LEU A 59 -14.62 -8.02 -0.11
N GLN A 60 -14.33 -7.48 -1.32
CA GLN A 60 -12.97 -7.05 -1.65
C GLN A 60 -12.49 -5.98 -0.68
N LEU A 61 -11.23 -6.08 -0.24
CA LEU A 61 -10.61 -5.15 0.71
C LEU A 61 -10.64 -3.69 0.23
N CYS A 62 -10.51 -3.44 -1.08
CA CYS A 62 -10.56 -2.08 -1.64
C CYS A 62 -11.89 -1.36 -1.37
N LEU A 63 -12.99 -2.11 -1.20
CA LEU A 63 -14.31 -1.56 -0.91
C LEU A 63 -14.44 -1.05 0.52
N ALA A 64 -13.56 -1.46 1.43
CA ALA A 64 -13.55 -0.92 2.80
C ALA A 64 -13.37 0.61 2.79
N TYR A 65 -12.56 1.13 1.85
CA TYR A 65 -12.38 2.57 1.68
C TYR A 65 -13.65 3.26 1.16
N THR A 66 -14.34 2.62 0.21
CA THR A 66 -15.57 3.13 -0.43
C THR A 66 -16.70 3.38 0.57
N TYR A 67 -16.81 2.55 1.62
CA TYR A 67 -17.83 2.67 2.67
C TYR A 67 -17.49 3.72 3.74
N GLY A 68 -16.53 4.60 3.51
CA GLY A 68 -16.21 5.73 4.37
C GLY A 68 -16.60 7.07 3.74
N ASP A 69 -15.89 8.11 4.15
CA ASP A 69 -16.08 9.50 3.70
C ASP A 69 -15.03 9.97 2.67
N GLY A 70 -14.21 9.06 2.17
CA GLY A 70 -13.05 9.38 1.34
C GLY A 70 -11.86 9.95 2.12
N LYS A 71 -11.96 10.02 3.45
CA LYS A 71 -10.96 10.59 4.35
C LYS A 71 -10.73 9.65 5.56
N GLU A 72 -10.83 10.21 6.77
CA GLU A 72 -10.50 9.47 8.00
C GLU A 72 -11.36 8.21 8.20
N LYS A 73 -12.69 8.31 7.99
CA LYS A 73 -13.59 7.15 8.17
C LYS A 73 -13.31 6.05 7.16
N SER A 74 -12.94 6.41 5.92
CA SER A 74 -12.50 5.45 4.89
C SER A 74 -11.22 4.73 5.30
N CYS A 75 -10.23 5.48 5.81
CA CYS A 75 -9.00 4.92 6.33
C CYS A 75 -9.25 4.01 7.54
N GLU A 76 -10.06 4.44 8.51
CA GLU A 76 -10.40 3.64 9.68
C GLU A 76 -11.13 2.34 9.32
N ASN A 77 -12.05 2.39 8.35
CA ASN A 77 -12.73 1.19 7.89
C ASN A 77 -11.77 0.21 7.22
N THR A 78 -10.85 0.73 6.39
CA THR A 78 -9.78 -0.08 5.78
C THR A 78 -8.87 -0.68 6.85
N VAL A 79 -8.48 0.08 7.87
CA VAL A 79 -7.69 -0.42 9.02
C VAL A 79 -8.40 -1.57 9.72
N ARG A 80 -9.71 -1.46 9.97
CA ARG A 80 -10.51 -2.54 10.59
C ARG A 80 -10.52 -3.80 9.73
N ALA A 81 -10.71 -3.66 8.41
CA ALA A 81 -10.71 -4.80 7.49
C ALA A 81 -9.33 -5.47 7.42
N VAL A 82 -8.25 -4.69 7.35
CA VAL A 82 -6.87 -5.22 7.41
C VAL A 82 -6.60 -5.90 8.75
N SER A 83 -6.98 -5.29 9.87
CA SER A 83 -6.83 -5.91 11.20
C SER A 83 -7.51 -7.29 11.28
N ARG A 84 -8.74 -7.42 10.76
CA ARG A 84 -9.45 -8.72 10.70
C ARG A 84 -8.72 -9.74 9.82
N LEU A 85 -8.24 -9.32 8.66
CA LEU A 85 -7.45 -10.15 7.76
C LEU A 85 -6.20 -10.71 8.48
N PHE A 86 -5.61 -9.94 9.38
CA PHE A 86 -4.45 -10.32 10.19
C PHE A 86 -4.83 -10.80 11.60
N TYR A 87 -5.92 -11.56 11.72
CA TYR A 87 -6.38 -12.21 12.97
C TYR A 87 -6.60 -11.23 14.14
N GLY A 88 -7.06 -10.02 13.85
CA GLY A 88 -7.31 -8.99 14.86
C GLY A 88 -6.06 -8.26 15.34
N MET A 89 -4.93 -8.37 14.63
CA MET A 89 -3.71 -7.61 14.97
C MET A 89 -3.99 -6.10 14.91
N PRO A 90 -3.60 -5.33 15.94
CA PRO A 90 -3.85 -3.90 15.97
C PRO A 90 -3.00 -3.17 14.92
N VAL A 91 -3.66 -2.31 14.13
CA VAL A 91 -3.00 -1.38 13.20
C VAL A 91 -3.07 0.00 13.84
N ALA A 92 -1.92 0.53 14.26
CA ALA A 92 -1.85 1.75 15.07
C ALA A 92 -1.99 3.04 14.26
N ALA A 93 -1.59 3.01 12.98
CA ALA A 93 -1.55 4.19 12.13
C ALA A 93 -1.94 3.88 10.69
N TYR A 94 -2.33 4.92 9.97
CA TYR A 94 -2.60 4.84 8.53
C TYR A 94 -2.08 6.08 7.80
N ALA A 95 -1.79 5.91 6.52
CA ALA A 95 -1.56 6.98 5.56
C ALA A 95 -2.18 6.58 4.22
N ALA A 96 -3.17 7.31 3.77
CA ALA A 96 -3.72 7.20 2.43
C ALA A 96 -3.16 8.33 1.57
N LEU A 97 -2.69 7.99 0.38
CA LEU A 97 -2.11 8.92 -0.59
C LEU A 97 -2.97 8.92 -1.85
N ASP A 98 -3.21 10.08 -2.41
CA ASP A 98 -3.74 10.14 -3.77
C ASP A 98 -2.62 9.91 -4.82
N LEU A 99 -3.02 9.80 -6.08
CA LEU A 99 -2.04 9.55 -7.15
C LEU A 99 -1.10 10.73 -7.38
N ASP A 100 -1.53 11.96 -7.07
CA ASP A 100 -0.69 13.16 -7.24
C ASP A 100 0.45 13.17 -6.22
N ALA A 101 0.22 12.61 -5.03
CA ALA A 101 1.29 12.39 -4.05
C ALA A 101 2.45 11.56 -4.63
N ILE A 102 2.17 10.57 -5.49
CA ILE A 102 3.22 9.73 -6.11
C ILE A 102 4.13 10.57 -6.98
N ALA A 103 3.57 11.49 -7.77
CA ALA A 103 4.37 12.40 -8.58
C ALA A 103 5.25 13.29 -7.72
N VAL A 104 4.66 13.92 -6.70
CA VAL A 104 5.38 14.80 -5.77
C VAL A 104 6.51 14.07 -5.04
N LEU A 105 6.24 12.83 -4.59
CA LEU A 105 7.22 11.98 -3.92
C LEU A 105 8.38 11.62 -4.85
N THR A 106 8.07 11.18 -6.09
CA THR A 106 9.07 10.81 -7.10
C THR A 106 9.99 11.98 -7.42
N ASP A 107 9.43 13.15 -7.69
CA ASP A 107 10.21 14.33 -8.03
C ASP A 107 11.04 14.85 -6.83
N ALA A 108 10.53 14.69 -5.61
CA ALA A 108 11.25 15.09 -4.39
C ALA A 108 12.52 14.27 -4.15
N VAL A 109 12.59 13.02 -4.63
CA VAL A 109 13.81 12.18 -4.55
C VAL A 109 14.70 12.28 -5.79
N GLY A 110 14.29 13.07 -6.81
CA GLY A 110 15.03 13.24 -8.06
C GLY A 110 14.82 12.13 -9.08
N GLY A 111 13.66 11.47 -9.03
CA GLY A 111 13.28 10.35 -9.89
C GLY A 111 13.57 8.99 -9.28
N VAL A 112 12.85 7.97 -9.76
CA VAL A 112 12.92 6.60 -9.26
C VAL A 112 13.32 5.67 -10.40
N GLU A 113 14.44 4.95 -10.28
CA GLU A 113 14.90 4.01 -11.29
C GLU A 113 14.18 2.67 -11.15
N VAL A 114 13.59 2.20 -12.25
CA VAL A 114 12.94 0.90 -12.36
C VAL A 114 13.41 0.17 -13.62
N THR A 115 13.23 -1.16 -13.64
CA THR A 115 13.25 -1.94 -14.88
C THR A 115 11.80 -2.15 -15.29
N VAL A 116 11.41 -1.65 -16.46
CA VAL A 116 10.03 -1.75 -16.95
C VAL A 116 9.67 -3.22 -17.16
N THR A 117 8.72 -3.75 -16.41
CA THR A 117 8.38 -5.19 -16.38
C THR A 117 7.41 -5.61 -17.47
N LYS A 118 6.68 -4.67 -18.05
CA LYS A 118 5.71 -4.87 -19.12
C LYS A 118 5.70 -3.66 -20.06
N ASP A 119 5.32 -3.85 -21.30
CA ASP A 119 5.21 -2.75 -22.27
C ASP A 119 4.10 -1.78 -21.86
N LEU A 120 4.48 -0.55 -21.55
CA LEU A 120 3.59 0.55 -21.19
C LEU A 120 3.68 1.70 -22.20
N THR A 121 4.14 1.43 -23.42
CA THR A 121 4.36 2.44 -24.48
C THR A 121 3.08 3.14 -24.93
N ILE A 122 1.92 2.55 -24.68
CA ILE A 122 0.62 3.20 -24.92
C ILE A 122 0.44 4.41 -23.99
N GLN A 123 0.91 4.32 -22.73
CA GLN A 123 0.82 5.39 -21.74
C GLN A 123 1.98 6.39 -21.93
N ASP A 124 3.18 5.88 -22.11
CA ASP A 124 4.39 6.67 -22.36
C ASP A 124 5.32 5.89 -23.30
N PRO A 125 5.64 6.41 -24.53
CA PRO A 125 6.49 5.74 -25.50
C PRO A 125 7.88 5.37 -24.98
N SER A 126 8.32 5.94 -23.86
CA SER A 126 9.61 5.65 -23.24
C SER A 126 9.58 4.49 -22.24
N LEU A 127 8.41 3.92 -21.94
CA LEU A 127 8.25 2.82 -20.98
C LEU A 127 8.17 1.46 -21.70
N LYS A 128 9.27 1.06 -22.32
CA LYS A 128 9.41 -0.22 -23.03
C LYS A 128 9.83 -1.33 -22.09
N GLU A 129 9.22 -2.50 -22.24
CA GLU A 129 9.56 -3.69 -21.45
C GLU A 129 11.05 -4.01 -21.51
N GLY A 130 11.64 -4.36 -20.37
CA GLY A 130 13.03 -4.70 -20.18
C GLY A 130 13.99 -3.51 -20.08
N GLU A 131 13.56 -2.29 -20.39
CA GLU A 131 14.41 -1.10 -20.30
C GLU A 131 14.53 -0.59 -18.85
N ARG A 132 15.72 -0.11 -18.48
CA ARG A 132 15.96 0.64 -17.24
C ARG A 132 15.59 2.11 -17.47
N LYS A 133 14.75 2.64 -16.61
CA LYS A 133 14.24 4.00 -16.72
C LYS A 133 14.23 4.69 -15.36
N VAL A 134 14.70 5.94 -15.33
CA VAL A 134 14.47 6.84 -14.21
C VAL A 134 13.13 7.53 -14.46
N LEU A 135 12.13 7.18 -13.69
CA LEU A 135 10.78 7.72 -13.81
C LEU A 135 10.74 9.16 -13.26
N THR A 136 10.10 10.06 -14.00
CA THR A 136 9.61 11.34 -13.47
C THR A 136 8.35 11.10 -12.63
N GLY A 137 7.86 12.15 -11.94
CA GLY A 137 6.63 12.05 -11.17
C GLY A 137 5.42 11.56 -12.00
N GLU A 138 5.22 12.14 -13.19
CA GLU A 138 4.15 11.75 -14.11
C GLU A 138 4.31 10.30 -14.58
N GLN A 139 5.51 9.90 -14.96
CA GLN A 139 5.80 8.53 -15.37
C GLN A 139 5.59 7.52 -14.25
N ALA A 140 5.92 7.89 -13.01
CA ALA A 140 5.68 7.04 -11.84
C ALA A 140 4.19 6.80 -11.58
N GLN A 141 3.35 7.83 -11.73
CA GLN A 141 1.89 7.66 -11.66
C GLN A 141 1.39 6.63 -12.67
N TRP A 142 1.79 6.76 -13.94
CA TRP A 142 1.44 5.80 -14.97
C TRP A 142 1.98 4.40 -14.66
N TYR A 143 3.23 4.29 -14.24
CA TYR A 143 3.88 3.02 -13.94
C TYR A 143 3.17 2.21 -12.85
N VAL A 144 2.76 2.85 -11.76
CA VAL A 144 2.10 2.16 -10.63
C VAL A 144 0.61 1.93 -10.83
N ARG A 145 -0.03 2.71 -11.72
CA ARG A 145 -1.49 2.68 -11.93
C ARG A 145 -1.91 1.83 -13.10
N SER A 146 -1.13 1.80 -14.19
CA SER A 146 -1.55 1.23 -15.48
C SER A 146 -2.00 -0.21 -15.34
N ARG A 147 -3.14 -0.50 -15.98
CA ARG A 147 -3.56 -1.85 -16.33
C ARG A 147 -3.17 -2.08 -17.78
N LEU A 148 -2.76 -3.29 -18.15
CA LEU A 148 -2.46 -3.62 -19.54
C LEU A 148 -3.74 -3.54 -20.37
N VAL A 149 -3.65 -2.85 -21.52
CA VAL A 149 -4.81 -2.58 -22.38
C VAL A 149 -5.34 -3.85 -23.06
N GLU A 150 -4.51 -4.89 -23.17
CA GLU A 150 -4.90 -6.17 -23.75
C GLU A 150 -5.86 -6.97 -22.84
N GLU A 151 -5.91 -6.63 -21.57
CA GLU A 151 -6.82 -7.24 -20.60
C GLU A 151 -8.15 -6.49 -20.56
N LYS A 152 -8.94 -6.61 -21.65
CA LYS A 152 -10.33 -6.15 -21.67
C LYS A 152 -11.22 -6.88 -20.66
N GLU A 153 -10.73 -7.99 -20.13
CA GLU A 153 -11.34 -8.74 -19.05
C GLU A 153 -10.45 -8.57 -17.82
N ALA A 154 -11.04 -8.29 -16.66
CA ALA A 154 -10.33 -8.24 -15.39
C ALA A 154 -9.82 -9.66 -15.08
N THR A 155 -8.64 -10.00 -15.58
CA THR A 155 -8.01 -11.27 -15.25
C THR A 155 -7.43 -11.20 -13.85
N ALA A 156 -7.44 -12.32 -13.17
CA ALA A 156 -6.83 -12.48 -11.85
C ALA A 156 -5.34 -12.06 -11.86
N ASP A 157 -4.65 -12.23 -13.00
CA ASP A 157 -3.22 -11.93 -13.17
C ASP A 157 -2.91 -10.44 -13.34
N ALA A 158 -3.84 -9.64 -13.89
CA ALA A 158 -3.63 -8.19 -14.10
C ALA A 158 -3.31 -7.43 -12.83
N ASN A 159 -3.88 -7.87 -11.71
CA ASN A 159 -3.65 -7.27 -10.41
C ASN A 159 -2.31 -7.69 -9.80
N SER A 160 -1.87 -8.91 -10.07
CA SER A 160 -0.56 -9.41 -9.65
C SER A 160 0.59 -8.61 -10.28
N ASP A 161 0.56 -8.37 -11.59
CA ASP A 161 1.55 -7.58 -12.31
C ASP A 161 1.62 -6.13 -11.81
N ARG A 162 0.47 -5.55 -11.46
CA ARG A 162 0.44 -4.20 -10.89
C ARG A 162 1.07 -4.14 -9.50
N ILE A 163 0.80 -5.13 -8.65
CA ILE A 163 1.41 -5.24 -7.32
C ILE A 163 2.94 -5.35 -7.46
N GLU A 164 3.45 -6.14 -8.39
CA GLU A 164 4.90 -6.27 -8.59
C GLU A 164 5.54 -4.95 -9.05
N ARG A 165 4.90 -4.17 -9.93
CA ARG A 165 5.38 -2.82 -10.29
C ARG A 165 5.35 -1.87 -9.11
N GLN A 166 4.31 -1.92 -8.28
CA GLN A 166 4.20 -1.10 -7.07
C GLN A 166 5.29 -1.45 -6.05
N LYS A 167 5.59 -2.73 -5.86
CA LYS A 167 6.68 -3.21 -4.99
C LYS A 167 8.04 -2.70 -5.51
N GLN A 168 8.30 -2.87 -6.80
CA GLN A 168 9.55 -2.39 -7.42
C GLN A 168 9.71 -0.87 -7.24
N TYR A 169 8.65 -0.11 -7.50
CA TYR A 169 8.65 1.34 -7.30
C TYR A 169 8.94 1.70 -5.83
N LEU A 170 8.26 1.08 -4.87
CA LEU A 170 8.42 1.37 -3.44
C LEU A 170 9.83 1.03 -2.94
N ALA A 171 10.41 -0.09 -3.38
CA ALA A 171 11.78 -0.45 -3.04
C ALA A 171 12.79 0.59 -3.58
N ALA A 172 12.67 0.96 -4.85
CA ALA A 172 13.53 1.94 -5.49
C ALA A 172 13.35 3.35 -4.88
N PHE A 173 12.11 3.78 -4.63
CA PHE A 173 11.80 5.01 -3.93
C PHE A 173 12.40 5.03 -2.52
N GLY A 174 12.23 3.95 -1.74
CA GLY A 174 12.79 3.82 -0.39
C GLY A 174 14.31 3.98 -0.38
N GLY A 175 15.01 3.38 -1.34
CA GLY A 175 16.46 3.55 -1.52
C GLY A 175 16.85 5.01 -1.78
N LYS A 176 16.15 5.69 -2.70
CA LYS A 176 16.37 7.12 -3.01
C LYS A 176 16.05 8.03 -1.83
N ALA A 177 14.94 7.78 -1.15
CA ALA A 177 14.55 8.55 0.04
C ALA A 177 15.57 8.39 1.16
N ALA A 178 16.11 7.19 1.39
CA ALA A 178 17.18 6.96 2.35
C ALA A 178 18.48 7.69 1.98
N GLU A 179 18.83 7.78 0.70
CA GLU A 179 19.96 8.60 0.23
C GLU A 179 19.76 10.09 0.55
N GLN A 180 18.57 10.63 0.28
CA GLN A 180 18.25 12.04 0.58
C GLN A 180 18.25 12.31 2.08
N PHE A 181 17.70 11.39 2.87
CA PHE A 181 17.71 11.48 4.33
C PHE A 181 19.14 11.50 4.91
N ARG A 182 20.04 10.63 4.39
CA ARG A 182 21.46 10.65 4.82
C ARG A 182 22.18 11.97 4.52
N LYS A 183 21.80 12.63 3.41
CA LYS A 183 22.34 13.95 3.04
C LYS A 183 21.75 15.08 3.88
N ASN A 184 20.45 14.98 4.20
CA ASN A 184 19.72 15.97 4.98
C ASN A 184 18.62 15.31 5.82
N PRO A 185 18.80 15.16 7.15
CA PRO A 185 17.80 14.57 8.03
C PRO A 185 16.44 15.32 8.05
N LEU A 186 16.41 16.61 7.68
CA LEU A 186 15.15 17.38 7.56
C LEU A 186 14.34 16.99 6.32
N PHE A 187 14.89 16.14 5.44
CA PHE A 187 14.22 15.68 4.22
C PHE A 187 12.84 15.07 4.52
N LEU A 188 12.71 14.27 5.58
CA LEU A 188 11.43 13.65 5.95
C LEU A 188 10.35 14.67 6.29
N LEU A 189 10.72 15.70 7.05
CA LEU A 189 9.80 16.79 7.36
C LEU A 189 9.41 17.57 6.09
N THR A 190 10.38 17.84 5.22
CA THR A 190 10.12 18.51 3.94
C THR A 190 9.20 17.66 3.06
N LEU A 191 9.41 16.35 3.01
CA LEU A 191 8.61 15.42 2.24
C LEU A 191 7.16 15.38 2.77
N TYR A 192 6.98 15.26 4.08
CA TYR A 192 5.67 15.33 4.73
C TYR A 192 4.91 16.63 4.36
N GLN A 193 5.59 17.78 4.45
CA GLN A 193 4.97 19.06 4.11
C GLN A 193 4.54 19.16 2.65
N LYS A 194 5.25 18.50 1.74
CA LYS A 194 4.91 18.47 0.30
C LYS A 194 3.69 17.62 -0.01
N ILE A 195 3.46 16.56 0.75
CA ILE A 195 2.39 15.57 0.45
C ILE A 195 1.17 15.71 1.37
N LYS A 196 1.20 16.56 2.40
CA LYS A 196 0.11 16.67 3.38
C LYS A 196 -1.27 16.97 2.77
N ASP A 197 -1.29 17.77 1.69
CA ASP A 197 -2.52 18.16 1.01
C ASP A 197 -3.03 17.06 0.03
N PHE A 198 -2.20 16.04 -0.23
CA PHE A 198 -2.47 14.86 -1.07
C PHE A 198 -2.56 13.59 -0.23
N SER A 199 -2.75 13.72 1.08
CA SER A 199 -2.74 12.58 1.99
C SER A 199 -3.74 12.72 3.12
N VAL A 200 -4.21 11.57 3.61
CA VAL A 200 -5.00 11.45 4.85
C VAL A 200 -4.26 10.53 5.79
N THR A 201 -3.88 11.00 6.97
CA THR A 201 -3.13 10.21 7.95
C THR A 201 -3.49 10.62 9.36
N ASN A 202 -3.41 9.68 10.30
CA ASN A 202 -3.49 9.97 11.74
C ASN A 202 -2.11 10.22 12.39
N LEU A 203 -1.04 10.25 11.57
CA LEU A 203 0.32 10.54 12.06
C LEU A 203 0.62 12.05 11.97
N SER A 204 1.18 12.59 13.03
CA SER A 204 1.77 13.93 13.03
C SER A 204 3.10 13.96 12.26
N ALA A 205 3.55 15.17 11.88
CA ALA A 205 4.85 15.36 11.24
C ALA A 205 6.02 14.82 12.09
N ALA A 206 5.92 14.91 13.43
CA ALA A 206 6.92 14.39 14.36
C ALA A 206 6.97 12.85 14.32
N GLU A 207 5.80 12.19 14.33
CA GLU A 207 5.71 10.73 14.24
C GLU A 207 6.19 10.21 12.89
N VAL A 208 5.81 10.85 11.77
CA VAL A 208 6.33 10.50 10.43
C VAL A 208 7.85 10.63 10.39
N THR A 209 8.41 11.71 10.95
CA THR A 209 9.86 11.92 11.01
C THR A 209 10.54 10.86 11.87
N TYR A 210 9.98 10.53 13.03
CA TYR A 210 10.50 9.50 13.92
C TYR A 210 10.48 8.10 13.28
N LEU A 211 9.32 7.67 12.78
CA LEU A 211 9.16 6.36 12.15
C LEU A 211 10.00 6.22 10.87
N GLY A 212 10.02 7.25 10.05
CA GLY A 212 10.85 7.29 8.84
C GLY A 212 12.35 7.25 9.15
N THR A 213 12.79 7.91 10.24
CA THR A 213 14.18 7.82 10.71
C THR A 213 14.55 6.40 11.11
N LEU A 214 13.70 5.73 11.87
CA LEU A 214 13.91 4.33 12.25
C LEU A 214 13.95 3.41 11.01
N LEU A 215 13.02 3.58 10.09
CA LEU A 215 12.95 2.81 8.85
C LEU A 215 14.24 2.93 8.04
N PHE A 216 14.75 4.14 7.84
CA PHE A 216 15.96 4.36 7.04
C PHE A 216 17.25 3.97 7.77
N GLN A 217 17.29 4.06 9.09
CA GLN A 217 18.39 3.56 9.89
C GLN A 217 18.42 2.02 9.95
N GLY A 218 17.25 1.38 9.91
CA GLY A 218 17.10 -0.07 9.87
C GLY A 218 17.51 -0.71 8.55
N GLY A 219 17.66 0.08 7.48
CA GLY A 219 18.15 -0.38 6.17
C GLY A 219 17.11 -1.15 5.37
N PHE A 220 15.93 -0.55 5.17
CA PHE A 220 14.86 -1.11 4.32
C PHE A 220 15.38 -1.51 2.93
N GLN A 221 15.08 -2.72 2.50
CA GLN A 221 15.50 -3.31 1.22
C GLN A 221 14.32 -3.99 0.51
N ASP A 222 14.47 -4.31 -0.77
CA ASP A 222 13.47 -5.02 -1.57
C ASP A 222 13.05 -6.36 -0.94
N ALA A 223 13.99 -7.10 -0.36
CA ALA A 223 13.73 -8.35 0.35
C ALA A 223 12.81 -8.20 1.58
N ASP A 224 12.59 -6.96 2.04
CA ASP A 224 11.68 -6.66 3.14
C ASP A 224 10.22 -6.48 2.67
N ILE A 225 9.96 -6.54 1.34
CA ILE A 225 8.62 -6.44 0.78
C ILE A 225 8.07 -7.84 0.53
N LEU A 226 7.07 -8.21 1.32
CA LEU A 226 6.37 -9.49 1.26
C LEU A 226 5.05 -9.33 0.49
N SER A 227 4.52 -10.44 -0.03
CA SER A 227 3.16 -10.51 -0.57
C SER A 227 2.37 -11.59 0.14
N ILE A 228 1.09 -11.35 0.39
CA ILE A 228 0.18 -12.38 0.89
C ILE A 228 0.02 -13.45 -0.19
N LYS A 229 0.15 -14.72 0.20
CA LYS A 229 -0.09 -15.85 -0.69
C LYS A 229 -1.57 -16.17 -0.74
N GLY A 230 -2.03 -16.63 -1.90
CA GLY A 230 -3.43 -17.01 -2.13
C GLY A 230 -3.68 -17.28 -3.61
N GLU A 231 -4.94 -17.45 -3.94
CA GLU A 231 -5.39 -17.74 -5.30
C GLU A 231 -6.30 -16.60 -5.78
N ALA A 232 -6.03 -16.15 -6.99
CA ALA A 232 -6.89 -15.20 -7.69
C ALA A 232 -7.88 -15.97 -8.55
N SER A 233 -9.14 -15.58 -8.53
CA SER A 233 -10.22 -16.18 -9.30
C SER A 233 -11.18 -15.10 -9.81
N MET A 234 -12.00 -15.45 -10.79
CA MET A 234 -13.14 -14.62 -11.17
C MET A 234 -14.36 -15.05 -10.35
N GLY A 235 -14.89 -14.12 -9.56
CA GLY A 235 -16.20 -14.25 -8.95
C GLY A 235 -17.32 -14.02 -9.99
N GLU A 236 -18.56 -13.90 -9.52
CA GLU A 236 -19.70 -13.65 -10.40
C GLU A 236 -19.61 -12.33 -11.18
N THR A 237 -18.98 -11.30 -10.61
CA THR A 237 -18.97 -9.94 -11.18
C THR A 237 -17.57 -9.34 -11.30
N TYR A 238 -16.64 -9.73 -10.44
CA TYR A 238 -15.30 -9.13 -10.35
C TYR A 238 -14.24 -10.16 -9.91
N ALA A 239 -12.97 -9.80 -10.11
CA ALA A 239 -11.85 -10.63 -9.65
C ALA A 239 -11.82 -10.70 -8.11
N GLU A 240 -11.56 -11.85 -7.56
CA GLU A 240 -11.44 -12.13 -6.13
C GLU A 240 -10.06 -12.71 -5.84
N PHE A 241 -9.49 -12.38 -4.68
CA PHE A 241 -8.27 -12.98 -4.18
C PHE A 241 -8.57 -13.66 -2.83
N HIS A 242 -8.40 -14.97 -2.81
CA HIS A 242 -8.63 -15.83 -1.64
C HIS A 242 -7.30 -16.17 -1.00
N VAL A 243 -7.12 -15.76 0.25
CA VAL A 243 -5.87 -15.97 1.00
C VAL A 243 -5.67 -17.44 1.30
N ASP A 244 -4.43 -17.93 1.14
CA ASP A 244 -4.00 -19.21 1.72
C ASP A 244 -3.85 -19.02 3.24
N GLU A 245 -4.80 -19.54 3.99
CA GLU A 245 -4.89 -19.39 5.45
C GLU A 245 -3.65 -19.94 6.17
N GLN A 246 -3.07 -21.06 5.69
CA GLN A 246 -1.88 -21.64 6.29
C GLN A 246 -0.66 -20.72 6.06
N ALA A 247 -0.47 -20.27 4.83
CA ALA A 247 0.63 -19.37 4.49
C ALA A 247 0.49 -18.01 5.20
N MET A 248 -0.75 -17.51 5.37
CA MET A 248 -1.04 -16.30 6.11
C MET A 248 -0.70 -16.44 7.60
N TYR A 249 -1.09 -17.55 8.21
CA TYR A 249 -0.76 -17.84 9.60
C TYR A 249 0.76 -17.90 9.82
N GLU A 250 1.49 -18.59 8.93
CA GLU A 250 2.96 -18.67 8.97
C GLU A 250 3.61 -17.29 8.81
N MET A 251 3.13 -16.47 7.89
CA MET A 251 3.58 -15.08 7.71
C MET A 251 3.37 -14.26 8.99
N VAL A 252 2.19 -14.35 9.61
CA VAL A 252 1.89 -13.63 10.85
C VAL A 252 2.84 -14.06 11.97
N LEU A 253 3.10 -15.35 12.11
CA LEU A 253 4.08 -15.84 13.10
C LEU A 253 5.50 -15.33 12.82
N GLU A 254 5.92 -15.33 11.56
CA GLU A 254 7.27 -14.87 11.18
C GLU A 254 7.45 -13.37 11.42
N VAL A 255 6.46 -12.57 11.03
CA VAL A 255 6.58 -11.11 11.01
C VAL A 255 6.33 -10.49 12.37
N PHE A 256 5.33 -10.97 13.13
CA PHE A 256 4.87 -10.33 14.36
C PHE A 256 5.35 -11.02 15.63
N TYR A 257 5.80 -12.28 15.57
CA TYR A 257 6.19 -13.04 16.74
C TYR A 257 7.66 -13.47 16.69
N ARG A 258 8.32 -13.42 17.82
CA ARG A 258 9.65 -14.01 18.00
C ARG A 258 9.48 -15.39 18.60
N LYS A 259 10.26 -16.39 18.13
CA LYS A 259 10.36 -17.67 18.84
C LYS A 259 10.85 -17.39 20.26
N ALA A 260 10.11 -17.86 21.26
CA ALA A 260 10.59 -17.83 22.64
C ALA A 260 11.93 -18.57 22.71
N GLY A 261 12.99 -17.88 23.11
CA GLY A 261 14.29 -18.53 23.33
C GLY A 261 14.15 -19.57 24.43
N LYS A 262 14.92 -20.66 24.36
CA LYS A 262 15.03 -21.70 25.41
C LYS A 262 15.82 -21.19 26.66
N ASP A 263 15.53 -19.97 27.10
CA ASP A 263 16.26 -19.35 28.24
C ASP A 263 15.45 -19.43 29.54
N HIS A 264 14.78 -20.56 29.80
CA HIS A 264 14.24 -20.89 31.11
C HIS A 264 14.71 -22.28 31.58
N GLU A 265 16.01 -22.57 31.45
CA GLU A 265 16.67 -23.59 32.22
C GLU A 265 17.98 -22.99 32.79
N LYS A 266 17.84 -22.25 33.88
CA LYS A 266 18.87 -22.18 34.95
C LYS A 266 18.22 -21.69 36.23
#